data_b219c6ed600c945ca7df6396b2226ed6
#
_entry.id   b219c6ed600c945ca7df6396b2226ed6
#
_cell.length_a   1.000
_cell.length_b   1.000
_cell.length_c   1.000
_cell.angle_alpha   90.00
_cell.angle_beta   90.00
_cell.angle_gamma   90.00
#
_symmetry.space_group_name_H-M   'P 1'
#
loop_
_entity.id
_entity.type
_entity.pdbx_description
1 polymer ?
#
loop_
_entity_poly.entity_id
_entity_poly.type
_entity_poly.pdbx_seq_one_letter_code
_entity_poly.pdbx_strand_id
1 'polypeptide(L)'
;TVKNSIKEKTAERDAIKNDFSVLENFRKDEGFCPPESYTPEELPTNKPCGKIVEELKSLIVSLGKDTENFKKSINLFNSNFTARNTFSFPQSLSCDSDYMDFASNLCEFVENNKITEYQNRISERYVNIIRRISKETGELTQSESLINKTIKDINDDFVKRNFAGVIRSIELRPLPSNDKLMQLLIEIKNFNDENTFNMGGMDLFSQDSRENVNLRAVKYLNAFSKLLKDEPSRKSLVVSDTFNLQFRIIENDNDTGWVEKIANVGSDGTDILVKAMVNIMLINVFKEKVSRKFGDFKVHCMMDEIGKLHPNNVKGILEFANCRNILLINSSPTTYNVEDYK
;
A
#
# COMPACT_ATOMS: atom_id res chain seq x y z
N THR A 1 57.83 -80.77 3.31
CA THR A 1 57.59 -79.78 2.27
C THR A 1 56.20 -79.87 1.63
N VAL A 2 55.80 -81.04 1.10
CA VAL A 2 54.46 -81.19 0.47
C VAL A 2 53.30 -80.96 1.51
N LYS A 3 53.48 -81.49 2.75
CA LYS A 3 52.51 -81.35 3.83
C LYS A 3 52.26 -79.89 4.27
N ASN A 4 53.29 -79.05 4.22
CA ASN A 4 53.19 -77.65 4.53
C ASN A 4 52.45 -76.83 3.41
N SER A 5 52.77 -77.19 2.16
CA SER A 5 52.07 -76.54 0.99
C SER A 5 50.62 -76.93 0.91
N ILE A 6 50.22 -78.15 1.29
CA ILE A 6 48.83 -78.57 1.39
C ILE A 6 48.08 -77.78 2.55
N LYS A 7 48.80 -77.60 3.63
CA LYS A 7 48.24 -76.88 4.76
C LYS A 7 47.99 -75.38 4.47
N GLU A 8 48.94 -74.73 3.74
CA GLU A 8 48.85 -73.36 3.27
C GLU A 8 47.68 -73.18 2.28
N LYS A 9 47.61 -74.06 1.27
CA LYS A 9 46.52 -73.99 0.27
C LYS A 9 45.16 -74.31 0.85
N THR A 10 45.10 -75.14 1.87
CA THR A 10 43.83 -75.39 2.59
C THR A 10 43.39 -74.16 3.39
N ALA A 11 44.34 -73.49 4.06
CA ALA A 11 44.07 -72.28 4.75
C ALA A 11 43.59 -71.12 3.80
N GLU A 12 44.29 -71.01 2.64
CA GLU A 12 43.88 -70.05 1.58
C GLU A 12 42.45 -70.34 1.09
N ARG A 13 42.12 -71.60 0.83
CA ARG A 13 40.79 -72.00 0.36
C ARG A 13 39.70 -71.65 1.43
N ASP A 14 39.99 -71.93 2.70
CA ASP A 14 39.07 -71.71 3.79
C ASP A 14 38.86 -70.19 4.07
N ALA A 15 39.92 -69.38 3.86
CA ALA A 15 39.84 -67.93 3.90
C ALA A 15 38.94 -67.41 2.77
N ILE A 16 39.13 -67.89 1.53
CA ILE A 16 38.30 -67.48 0.35
C ILE A 16 36.84 -67.91 0.56
N LYS A 17 36.57 -69.10 1.14
CA LYS A 17 35.20 -69.53 1.49
C LYS A 17 34.56 -68.64 2.48
N ASN A 18 35.29 -68.22 3.49
CA ASN A 18 34.78 -67.33 4.55
C ASN A 18 34.46 -65.96 3.95
N ASP A 19 35.35 -65.41 3.15
CA ASP A 19 35.16 -64.13 2.45
C ASP A 19 33.93 -64.17 1.53
N PHE A 20 33.76 -65.25 0.77
CA PHE A 20 32.59 -65.46 -0.06
C PHE A 20 31.29 -65.50 0.73
N SER A 21 31.30 -66.20 1.87
CA SER A 21 30.16 -66.26 2.79
C SER A 21 29.80 -64.88 3.34
N VAL A 22 30.80 -64.10 3.72
CA VAL A 22 30.61 -62.74 4.23
C VAL A 22 29.95 -61.81 3.16
N LEU A 23 30.45 -61.90 1.90
CA LEU A 23 29.88 -61.14 0.79
C LEU A 23 28.46 -61.59 0.45
N GLU A 24 28.19 -62.89 0.42
CA GLU A 24 26.86 -63.42 0.13
C GLU A 24 25.83 -63.05 1.22
N ASN A 25 26.20 -63.03 2.49
CA ASN A 25 25.36 -62.57 3.58
C ASN A 25 25.10 -61.07 3.48
N PHE A 26 26.13 -60.25 3.20
CA PHE A 26 25.96 -58.82 3.00
C PHE A 26 25.01 -58.53 1.84
N ARG A 27 25.13 -59.23 0.71
CA ARG A 27 24.23 -59.12 -0.43
C ARG A 27 22.78 -59.45 -0.08
N LYS A 28 22.54 -60.45 0.78
CA LYS A 28 21.19 -60.84 1.19
C LYS A 28 20.60 -59.85 2.19
N ASP A 29 21.40 -59.40 3.16
CA ASP A 29 20.97 -58.53 4.22
C ASP A 29 20.64 -57.12 3.74
N GLU A 30 21.42 -56.54 2.81
CA GLU A 30 21.28 -55.19 2.34
C GLU A 30 20.52 -55.09 0.99
N GLY A 31 20.08 -56.22 0.42
CA GLY A 31 19.35 -56.25 -0.87
C GLY A 31 20.17 -55.68 -2.03
N PHE A 32 21.49 -55.70 -1.93
CA PHE A 32 22.40 -55.11 -2.93
C PHE A 32 22.33 -55.86 -4.26
N CYS A 33 21.83 -55.20 -5.32
CA CYS A 33 21.87 -55.66 -6.67
C CYS A 33 22.96 -54.92 -7.44
N PRO A 34 23.98 -55.57 -7.95
CA PRO A 34 24.96 -54.92 -8.83
C PRO A 34 24.28 -54.40 -10.08
N PRO A 35 24.69 -53.25 -10.63
CA PRO A 35 24.12 -52.72 -11.88
C PRO A 35 24.38 -53.70 -13.04
N GLU A 36 23.41 -53.87 -13.94
CA GLU A 36 23.45 -54.80 -15.07
C GLU A 36 24.55 -54.55 -16.06
N SER A 37 25.16 -53.35 -16.05
CA SER A 37 26.20 -52.90 -16.99
C SER A 37 27.59 -52.73 -16.36
N TYR A 38 27.93 -53.47 -15.30
CA TYR A 38 29.22 -53.34 -14.65
C TYR A 38 30.29 -54.11 -15.45
N THR A 39 31.19 -53.37 -16.10
CA THR A 39 32.47 -53.93 -16.58
C THR A 39 33.46 -53.85 -15.43
N PRO A 40 34.03 -54.96 -14.95
CA PRO A 40 35.04 -54.92 -13.91
C PRO A 40 36.31 -54.27 -14.48
N GLU A 41 36.52 -53.01 -14.23
CA GLU A 41 37.86 -52.44 -14.27
C GLU A 41 38.69 -53.08 -13.17
N GLU A 42 39.97 -53.38 -13.44
CA GLU A 42 40.84 -54.02 -12.49
C GLU A 42 40.76 -53.37 -11.10
N LEU A 43 40.13 -54.04 -10.18
CA LEU A 43 40.10 -53.60 -8.79
C LEU A 43 41.44 -53.88 -8.15
N PRO A 44 42.26 -52.89 -7.81
CA PRO A 44 43.51 -53.08 -7.07
C PRO A 44 43.16 -53.37 -5.60
N THR A 45 42.67 -54.55 -5.30
CA THR A 45 42.27 -54.84 -3.93
C THR A 45 43.12 -55.96 -3.34
N ASN A 46 44.15 -55.52 -2.64
CA ASN A 46 44.80 -56.33 -1.63
C ASN A 46 44.04 -56.25 -0.24
N LYS A 47 42.81 -55.74 -0.21
CA LYS A 47 42.03 -55.65 1.01
C LYS A 47 41.21 -56.94 1.22
N PRO A 48 41.21 -57.52 2.47
CA PRO A 48 40.33 -58.66 2.78
C PRO A 48 38.88 -58.27 2.63
N CYS A 49 38.03 -59.13 2.08
CA CYS A 49 36.58 -58.87 1.83
C CYS A 49 35.85 -58.41 3.07
N GLY A 50 36.19 -58.95 4.23
CA GLY A 50 35.57 -58.52 5.51
C GLY A 50 35.73 -57.02 5.79
N LYS A 51 36.93 -56.46 5.51
CA LYS A 51 37.14 -55.00 5.69
C LYS A 51 36.36 -54.14 4.70
N ILE A 52 36.20 -54.62 3.45
CA ILE A 52 35.37 -53.93 2.43
C ILE A 52 33.92 -53.88 2.88
N VAL A 53 33.41 -55.01 3.40
CA VAL A 53 32.04 -55.08 3.91
C VAL A 53 31.83 -54.16 5.11
N GLU A 54 32.80 -54.08 6.04
CA GLU A 54 32.77 -53.16 7.19
C GLU A 54 32.78 -51.68 6.71
N GLU A 55 33.66 -51.34 5.78
CA GLU A 55 33.69 -49.99 5.18
C GLU A 55 32.36 -49.67 4.51
N LEU A 56 31.79 -50.59 3.71
CA LEU A 56 30.48 -50.39 3.08
C LEU A 56 29.35 -50.22 4.11
N LYS A 57 29.30 -51.03 5.16
CA LYS A 57 28.31 -50.87 6.25
C LYS A 57 28.46 -49.51 6.92
N SER A 58 29.68 -49.08 7.19
CA SER A 58 29.91 -47.76 7.80
C SER A 58 29.47 -46.63 6.87
N LEU A 59 29.67 -46.75 5.56
CA LEU A 59 29.19 -45.76 4.56
C LEU A 59 27.68 -45.73 4.46
N ILE A 60 27.00 -46.89 4.48
CA ILE A 60 25.53 -46.94 4.48
C ILE A 60 24.95 -46.27 5.72
N VAL A 61 25.53 -46.49 6.89
CA VAL A 61 25.10 -45.83 8.12
C VAL A 61 25.37 -44.33 8.05
N SER A 62 26.50 -43.91 7.53
CA SER A 62 26.82 -42.48 7.32
C SER A 62 25.84 -41.84 6.35
N LEU A 63 25.60 -42.49 5.20
CA LEU A 63 24.63 -42.00 4.20
C LEU A 63 23.22 -41.85 4.80
N GLY A 64 22.79 -42.81 5.60
CA GLY A 64 21.50 -42.73 6.28
C GLY A 64 21.41 -41.52 7.22
N LYS A 65 22.47 -41.24 8.00
CA LYS A 65 22.56 -40.06 8.86
C LYS A 65 22.57 -38.76 8.06
N ASP A 66 23.34 -38.71 6.99
CA ASP A 66 23.43 -37.53 6.13
C ASP A 66 22.10 -37.25 5.44
N THR A 67 21.42 -38.30 4.96
CA THR A 67 20.06 -38.19 4.40
C THR A 67 19.07 -37.65 5.42
N GLU A 68 19.08 -38.14 6.67
CA GLU A 68 18.23 -37.61 7.72
C GLU A 68 18.55 -36.14 8.05
N ASN A 69 19.81 -35.79 8.15
CA ASN A 69 20.25 -34.41 8.41
C ASN A 69 19.84 -33.48 7.28
N PHE A 70 19.98 -33.93 6.03
CA PHE A 70 19.53 -33.22 4.84
C PHE A 70 18.03 -32.96 4.89
N LYS A 71 17.20 -33.97 5.14
CA LYS A 71 15.75 -33.83 5.29
C LYS A 71 15.38 -32.88 6.43
N LYS A 72 16.05 -32.99 7.57
CA LYS A 72 15.84 -32.08 8.71
C LYS A 72 16.15 -30.64 8.35
N SER A 73 17.24 -30.40 7.62
CA SER A 73 17.63 -29.05 7.18
C SER A 73 16.60 -28.43 6.24
N ILE A 74 16.11 -29.20 5.26
CA ILE A 74 15.05 -28.75 4.35
C ILE A 74 13.76 -28.47 5.09
N ASN A 75 13.36 -29.35 6.00
CA ASN A 75 12.14 -29.15 6.78
C ASN A 75 12.23 -27.92 7.70
N LEU A 76 13.40 -27.67 8.30
CA LEU A 76 13.65 -26.47 9.10
C LEU A 76 13.60 -25.21 8.22
N PHE A 77 14.18 -25.26 7.02
CA PHE A 77 14.07 -24.16 6.04
C PHE A 77 12.59 -23.90 5.69
N ASN A 78 11.84 -24.94 5.34
CA ASN A 78 10.42 -24.83 4.96
C ASN A 78 9.54 -24.33 6.08
N SER A 79 9.87 -24.63 7.34
CA SER A 79 9.12 -24.16 8.51
C SER A 79 9.09 -22.63 8.66
N ASN A 80 10.01 -21.91 8.01
CA ASN A 80 10.01 -20.45 8.00
C ASN A 80 8.97 -19.85 7.05
N PHE A 81 8.33 -20.66 6.23
CA PHE A 81 7.36 -20.21 5.23
C PHE A 81 5.93 -20.66 5.58
N THR A 82 4.96 -19.84 5.23
CA THR A 82 3.55 -20.20 5.35
C THR A 82 3.07 -20.90 4.06
N ALA A 83 1.90 -21.54 4.09
CA ALA A 83 1.26 -22.16 2.93
C ALA A 83 1.10 -21.20 1.72
N ARG A 84 1.00 -19.91 1.99
CA ARG A 84 0.90 -18.86 0.96
C ARG A 84 2.23 -18.10 0.81
N ASN A 85 3.32 -18.82 0.63
CA ASN A 85 4.59 -18.16 0.38
C ASN A 85 4.72 -17.72 -1.08
N THR A 86 5.41 -16.61 -1.30
CA THR A 86 5.60 -16.00 -2.63
C THR A 86 6.42 -16.88 -3.58
N PHE A 87 7.23 -17.78 -3.01
CA PHE A 87 8.15 -18.65 -3.76
C PHE A 87 7.51 -19.98 -4.14
N SER A 88 6.28 -20.24 -3.69
CA SER A 88 5.56 -21.50 -3.91
C SER A 88 6.31 -22.74 -3.39
N PHE A 89 7.09 -22.59 -2.33
CA PHE A 89 7.76 -23.72 -1.69
C PHE A 89 6.72 -24.66 -1.10
N PRO A 90 6.79 -25.99 -1.40
CA PRO A 90 5.88 -26.97 -0.87
C PRO A 90 6.07 -27.13 0.65
N GLN A 91 4.99 -27.21 1.40
CA GLN A 91 5.06 -27.33 2.85
C GLN A 91 5.37 -28.74 3.33
N SER A 92 5.06 -29.76 2.53
CA SER A 92 5.32 -31.16 2.86
C SER A 92 5.97 -31.86 1.70
N LEU A 93 7.06 -32.56 1.99
CA LEU A 93 7.80 -33.42 1.08
C LEU A 93 7.62 -34.85 1.59
N SER A 94 7.29 -35.79 0.70
CA SER A 94 6.86 -37.12 1.12
C SER A 94 7.91 -38.20 0.88
N CYS A 95 8.67 -38.11 -0.20
CA CYS A 95 9.66 -39.11 -0.57
C CYS A 95 11.06 -38.49 -0.80
N ASP A 96 12.08 -39.32 -0.87
CA ASP A 96 13.46 -38.87 -1.02
C ASP A 96 13.68 -38.08 -2.32
N SER A 97 12.99 -38.45 -3.41
CA SER A 97 13.03 -37.70 -4.66
C SER A 97 12.49 -36.27 -4.49
N ASP A 98 11.41 -36.09 -3.71
CA ASP A 98 10.84 -34.75 -3.48
C ASP A 98 11.88 -33.84 -2.80
N TYR A 99 12.65 -34.37 -1.84
CA TYR A 99 13.71 -33.62 -1.15
C TYR A 99 14.86 -33.28 -2.10
N MET A 100 15.25 -34.21 -2.99
CA MET A 100 16.30 -33.96 -3.97
C MET A 100 15.89 -32.92 -5.01
N ASP A 101 14.68 -33.05 -5.54
CA ASP A 101 14.11 -32.11 -6.51
C ASP A 101 13.96 -30.71 -5.87
N PHE A 102 13.51 -30.65 -4.64
CA PHE A 102 13.43 -29.40 -3.90
C PHE A 102 14.79 -28.74 -3.74
N ALA A 103 15.81 -29.50 -3.32
CA ALA A 103 17.17 -29.00 -3.15
C ALA A 103 17.77 -28.53 -4.48
N SER A 104 17.58 -29.30 -5.55
CA SER A 104 18.02 -28.93 -6.91
C SER A 104 17.39 -27.61 -7.36
N ASN A 105 16.08 -27.48 -7.20
CA ASN A 105 15.35 -26.25 -7.50
C ASN A 105 15.83 -25.07 -6.66
N LEU A 106 16.14 -25.30 -5.38
CA LEU A 106 16.64 -24.26 -4.49
C LEU A 106 18.07 -23.82 -4.87
N CYS A 107 18.94 -24.76 -5.26
CA CYS A 107 20.26 -24.43 -5.80
C CYS A 107 20.16 -23.59 -7.07
N GLU A 108 19.33 -24.01 -8.03
CA GLU A 108 19.07 -23.26 -9.25
C GLU A 108 18.51 -21.85 -8.94
N PHE A 109 17.62 -21.75 -7.94
CA PHE A 109 17.05 -20.49 -7.50
C PHE A 109 18.12 -19.52 -6.97
N VAL A 110 19.11 -20.04 -6.23
CA VAL A 110 20.23 -19.25 -5.70
C VAL A 110 21.24 -18.91 -6.81
N GLU A 111 21.64 -19.88 -7.62
CA GLU A 111 22.63 -19.70 -8.69
C GLU A 111 22.16 -18.72 -9.76
N ASN A 112 20.90 -18.74 -10.11
CA ASN A 112 20.30 -17.80 -11.07
C ASN A 112 19.94 -16.44 -10.46
N ASN A 113 20.35 -16.14 -9.23
CA ASN A 113 20.05 -14.89 -8.54
C ASN A 113 18.52 -14.53 -8.50
N LYS A 114 17.66 -15.54 -8.54
CA LYS A 114 16.20 -15.35 -8.53
C LYS A 114 15.73 -14.58 -7.30
N ILE A 115 16.44 -14.65 -6.18
CA ILE A 115 16.15 -13.88 -4.96
C ILE A 115 16.25 -12.39 -5.25
N THR A 116 17.34 -11.96 -5.90
CA THR A 116 17.55 -10.55 -6.27
C THR A 116 16.50 -10.09 -7.29
N GLU A 117 16.17 -10.95 -8.26
CA GLU A 117 15.10 -10.66 -9.22
C GLU A 117 13.74 -10.46 -8.52
N TYR A 118 13.40 -11.32 -7.57
CA TYR A 118 12.18 -11.16 -6.77
C TYR A 118 12.19 -9.88 -5.93
N GLN A 119 13.30 -9.57 -5.27
CA GLN A 119 13.46 -8.33 -4.51
C GLN A 119 13.25 -7.10 -5.41
N ASN A 120 13.85 -7.10 -6.59
CA ASN A 120 13.67 -6.01 -7.56
C ASN A 120 12.22 -5.88 -8.02
N ARG A 121 11.56 -6.98 -8.37
CA ARG A 121 10.14 -6.98 -8.77
C ARG A 121 9.21 -6.48 -7.66
N ILE A 122 9.47 -6.87 -6.42
CA ILE A 122 8.70 -6.38 -5.27
C ILE A 122 8.95 -4.88 -5.08
N SER A 123 10.20 -4.45 -5.14
CA SER A 123 10.57 -3.03 -5.03
C SER A 123 9.91 -2.20 -6.12
N GLU A 124 9.93 -2.66 -7.38
CA GLU A 124 9.24 -2.00 -8.49
C GLU A 124 7.74 -1.88 -8.27
N ARG A 125 7.09 -2.92 -7.73
CA ARG A 125 5.66 -2.87 -7.39
C ARG A 125 5.37 -1.82 -6.34
N TYR A 126 6.16 -1.75 -5.27
CA TYR A 126 6.00 -0.72 -4.24
C TYR A 126 6.18 0.69 -4.82
N VAL A 127 7.20 0.88 -5.62
CA VAL A 127 7.46 2.16 -6.31
C VAL A 127 6.26 2.55 -7.19
N ASN A 128 5.73 1.62 -7.96
CA ASN A 128 4.59 1.87 -8.83
C ASN A 128 3.31 2.21 -8.03
N ILE A 129 3.08 1.55 -6.90
CA ILE A 129 1.96 1.88 -6.00
C ILE A 129 2.14 3.28 -5.41
N ILE A 130 3.32 3.61 -4.90
CA ILE A 130 3.65 4.93 -4.36
C ILE A 130 3.45 6.02 -5.42
N ARG A 131 3.96 5.82 -6.63
CA ARG A 131 3.78 6.76 -7.75
C ARG A 131 2.31 6.98 -8.09
N ARG A 132 1.53 5.90 -8.12
CA ARG A 132 0.10 5.99 -8.39
C ARG A 132 -0.63 6.76 -7.29
N ILE A 133 -0.39 6.44 -6.03
CA ILE A 133 -0.94 7.18 -4.89
C ILE A 133 -0.54 8.65 -4.96
N SER A 134 0.74 8.94 -5.22
CA SER A 134 1.25 10.30 -5.34
C SER A 134 0.56 11.09 -6.47
N LYS A 135 0.36 10.45 -7.63
CA LYS A 135 -0.34 11.06 -8.76
C LYS A 135 -1.79 11.41 -8.40
N GLU A 136 -2.55 10.45 -7.89
CA GLU A 136 -3.95 10.66 -7.49
C GLU A 136 -4.07 11.72 -6.38
N THR A 137 -3.15 11.70 -5.42
CA THR A 137 -3.06 12.74 -4.37
C THR A 137 -2.73 14.10 -4.98
N GLY A 138 -1.84 14.14 -5.98
CA GLY A 138 -1.50 15.37 -6.71
C GLY A 138 -2.70 15.98 -7.41
N GLU A 139 -3.55 15.17 -8.03
CA GLU A 139 -4.79 15.62 -8.67
C GLU A 139 -5.78 16.19 -7.66
N LEU A 140 -5.90 15.56 -6.47
CA LEU A 140 -6.71 16.10 -5.37
C LEU A 140 -6.15 17.44 -4.86
N THR A 141 -4.85 17.53 -4.62
CA THR A 141 -4.21 18.76 -4.10
C THR A 141 -4.13 19.88 -5.15
N GLN A 142 -4.13 19.56 -6.45
CA GLN A 142 -4.23 20.58 -7.50
C GLN A 142 -5.55 21.36 -7.41
N SER A 143 -6.61 20.70 -6.95
CA SER A 143 -7.89 21.34 -6.67
C SER A 143 -7.81 22.38 -5.54
N GLU A 144 -6.82 22.27 -4.63
CA GLU A 144 -6.59 23.23 -3.55
C GLU A 144 -6.24 24.62 -4.08
N SER A 145 -5.43 24.72 -5.12
CA SER A 145 -5.13 26.02 -5.78
C SER A 145 -6.38 26.68 -6.32
N LEU A 146 -7.29 25.90 -6.90
CA LEU A 146 -8.57 26.38 -7.39
C LEU A 146 -9.50 26.82 -6.25
N ILE A 147 -9.51 26.09 -5.13
CA ILE A 147 -10.26 26.41 -3.92
C ILE A 147 -9.75 27.72 -3.34
N ASN A 148 -8.42 27.85 -3.16
CA ASN A 148 -7.80 29.08 -2.64
C ASN A 148 -8.13 30.29 -3.48
N LYS A 149 -8.09 30.14 -4.82
CA LYS A 149 -8.50 31.19 -5.74
C LYS A 149 -9.99 31.53 -5.58
N THR A 150 -10.85 30.52 -5.49
CA THR A 150 -12.29 30.71 -5.32
C THR A 150 -12.61 31.41 -3.98
N ILE A 151 -11.94 31.03 -2.91
CA ILE A 151 -12.09 31.67 -1.60
C ILE A 151 -11.62 33.12 -1.63
N LYS A 152 -10.50 33.38 -2.32
CA LYS A 152 -10.03 34.76 -2.52
C LYS A 152 -11.05 35.60 -3.27
N ASP A 153 -11.61 35.08 -4.38
CA ASP A 153 -12.61 35.77 -5.18
C ASP A 153 -13.88 36.07 -4.34
N ILE A 154 -14.28 35.12 -3.47
CA ILE A 154 -15.40 35.30 -2.53
C ILE A 154 -15.08 36.39 -1.50
N ASN A 155 -13.92 36.35 -0.88
CA ASN A 155 -13.49 37.34 0.09
C ASN A 155 -13.41 38.75 -0.53
N ASP A 156 -12.84 38.88 -1.71
CA ASP A 156 -12.72 40.15 -2.43
C ASP A 156 -14.11 40.74 -2.78
N ASP A 157 -15.10 39.90 -3.01
CA ASP A 157 -16.46 40.35 -3.29
C ASP A 157 -17.22 40.76 -1.99
N PHE A 158 -16.94 40.06 -0.87
CA PHE A 158 -17.48 40.46 0.41
C PHE A 158 -16.93 41.80 0.90
N VAL A 159 -15.64 42.09 0.73
CA VAL A 159 -15.02 43.36 1.13
C VAL A 159 -15.59 44.55 0.37
N LYS A 160 -15.95 44.36 -0.91
CA LYS A 160 -16.50 45.45 -1.77
C LYS A 160 -17.91 45.90 -1.39
N ARG A 161 -18.61 45.18 -0.52
CA ARG A 161 -20.02 45.39 -0.27
C ARG A 161 -20.33 45.42 1.23
N ASN A 162 -20.86 46.54 1.68
CA ASN A 162 -21.35 46.71 3.04
C ASN A 162 -22.78 46.18 3.10
N PHE A 163 -23.03 45.09 3.86
CA PHE A 163 -24.31 44.43 3.90
C PHE A 163 -25.21 45.01 4.96
N ALA A 164 -26.23 45.75 4.53
CA ALA A 164 -27.30 46.26 5.33
C ALA A 164 -26.87 47.03 6.61
N GLY A 165 -25.62 47.47 6.68
CA GLY A 165 -25.08 48.19 7.84
C GLY A 165 -24.81 47.33 9.07
N VAL A 166 -25.09 46.02 9.04
CA VAL A 166 -24.96 45.11 10.20
C VAL A 166 -23.71 44.27 10.09
N ILE A 167 -23.45 43.71 8.94
CA ILE A 167 -22.24 42.88 8.72
C ILE A 167 -21.18 43.73 8.04
N ARG A 168 -20.04 43.94 8.72
CA ARG A 168 -18.92 44.72 8.19
C ARG A 168 -18.01 43.88 7.27
N SER A 169 -17.73 42.66 7.68
CA SER A 169 -16.97 41.74 6.83
C SER A 169 -17.29 40.28 7.08
N ILE A 170 -17.13 39.48 6.05
CA ILE A 170 -17.13 38.03 6.10
C ILE A 170 -15.82 37.62 5.43
N GLU A 171 -15.04 36.81 6.15
CA GLU A 171 -13.79 36.27 5.65
C GLU A 171 -13.81 34.74 5.75
N LEU A 172 -13.34 34.09 4.70
CA LEU A 172 -13.17 32.65 4.65
C LEU A 172 -11.67 32.32 4.52
N ARG A 173 -11.22 31.30 5.21
CA ARG A 173 -9.88 30.75 4.97
C ARG A 173 -9.91 29.23 4.95
N PRO A 174 -9.17 28.60 4.02
CA PRO A 174 -8.94 27.17 4.06
C PRO A 174 -7.77 26.87 5.01
N LEU A 175 -7.90 25.78 5.74
CA LEU A 175 -6.82 25.19 6.53
C LEU A 175 -6.54 23.79 6.03
N PRO A 176 -5.30 23.29 6.15
CA PRO A 176 -4.99 21.90 5.86
C PRO A 176 -5.93 20.95 6.60
N SER A 177 -6.26 19.85 5.96
CA SER A 177 -7.12 18.84 6.55
C SER A 177 -6.50 18.22 7.80
N ASN A 178 -7.33 18.01 8.83
CA ASN A 178 -6.97 17.23 10.01
C ASN A 178 -7.21 15.72 9.81
N ASP A 179 -7.66 15.30 8.63
CA ASP A 179 -7.90 13.91 8.27
C ASP A 179 -6.59 13.15 8.19
N LYS A 180 -6.46 12.08 9.00
CA LYS A 180 -5.22 11.28 9.08
C LYS A 180 -4.85 10.61 7.78
N LEU A 181 -5.87 10.15 7.02
CA LEU A 181 -5.64 9.51 5.73
C LEU A 181 -5.11 10.53 4.73
N MET A 182 -5.68 11.73 4.70
CA MET A 182 -5.24 12.80 3.81
C MET A 182 -3.82 13.27 4.15
N GLN A 183 -3.49 13.43 5.43
CA GLN A 183 -2.14 13.75 5.88
C GLN A 183 -1.13 12.71 5.41
N LEU A 184 -1.44 11.43 5.60
CA LEU A 184 -0.56 10.35 5.13
C LEU A 184 -0.40 10.34 3.60
N LEU A 185 -1.45 10.63 2.85
CA LEU A 185 -1.37 10.73 1.39
C LEU A 185 -0.47 11.88 0.92
N ILE A 186 -0.52 13.02 1.61
CA ILE A 186 0.36 14.16 1.36
C ILE A 186 1.82 13.79 1.70
N GLU A 187 2.06 13.08 2.80
CA GLU A 187 3.40 12.59 3.16
C GLU A 187 3.94 11.62 2.11
N ILE A 188 3.10 10.69 1.62
CA ILE A 188 3.47 9.77 0.53
C ILE A 188 3.81 10.53 -0.74
N LYS A 189 3.02 11.55 -1.08
CA LYS A 189 3.28 12.40 -2.24
C LYS A 189 4.62 13.13 -2.10
N ASN A 190 4.87 13.78 -0.99
CA ASN A 190 6.12 14.48 -0.74
C ASN A 190 7.33 13.52 -0.76
N PHE A 191 7.18 12.35 -0.14
CA PHE A 191 8.18 11.30 -0.21
C PHE A 191 8.49 10.87 -1.65
N ASN A 192 7.46 10.70 -2.50
CA ASN A 192 7.66 10.39 -3.92
C ASN A 192 8.39 11.52 -4.64
N ASP A 193 7.98 12.77 -4.42
CA ASP A 193 8.54 13.92 -5.11
C ASP A 193 10.03 14.12 -4.74
N GLU A 194 10.39 13.92 -3.47
CA GLU A 194 11.77 13.98 -2.97
C GLU A 194 12.65 12.85 -3.50
N ASN A 195 12.07 11.68 -3.75
CA ASN A 195 12.81 10.47 -4.10
C ASN A 195 12.58 10.01 -5.55
N THR A 196 11.98 10.82 -6.39
CA THR A 196 11.61 10.45 -7.78
C THR A 196 12.82 9.95 -8.57
N PHE A 197 13.99 10.53 -8.38
CA PHE A 197 15.24 10.13 -9.04
C PHE A 197 15.88 8.88 -8.43
N ASN A 198 15.65 8.61 -7.13
CA ASN A 198 16.22 7.47 -6.41
C ASN A 198 15.32 6.23 -6.46
N MET A 199 14.03 6.40 -6.79
CA MET A 199 13.06 5.32 -6.94
C MET A 199 13.01 4.84 -8.39
N GLY A 200 13.72 3.75 -8.69
CA GLY A 200 13.57 3.05 -9.98
C GLY A 200 14.60 3.34 -11.07
N GLY A 201 15.67 4.08 -10.79
CA GLY A 201 16.82 4.21 -11.69
C GLY A 201 17.87 3.13 -11.39
N MET A 202 18.47 2.57 -12.44
CA MET A 202 19.67 1.71 -12.32
C MET A 202 20.93 2.57 -12.10
N ASP A 203 21.01 3.27 -10.99
CA ASP A 203 22.23 3.97 -10.62
C ASP A 203 23.15 3.03 -9.85
N LEU A 204 24.28 2.71 -10.44
CA LEU A 204 25.29 1.76 -9.94
C LEU A 204 25.94 2.18 -8.60
N PHE A 205 25.71 3.42 -8.13
CA PHE A 205 26.43 4.00 -6.99
C PHE A 205 25.62 4.18 -5.70
N SER A 206 24.36 3.73 -5.64
CA SER A 206 23.46 4.06 -4.50
C SER A 206 22.72 2.86 -3.90
N GLN A 207 23.34 1.71 -3.76
CA GLN A 207 22.69 0.49 -3.25
C GLN A 207 22.16 0.67 -1.81
N ASP A 208 22.93 1.29 -0.93
CA ASP A 208 22.54 1.54 0.47
C ASP A 208 21.40 2.58 0.61
N SER A 209 21.37 3.58 -0.27
CA SER A 209 20.31 4.59 -0.26
C SER A 209 18.96 4.03 -0.75
N ARG A 210 18.97 3.07 -1.66
CA ARG A 210 17.76 2.41 -2.19
C ARG A 210 17.09 1.53 -1.16
N GLU A 211 17.85 0.76 -0.41
CA GLU A 211 17.28 -0.11 0.62
C GLU A 211 16.54 0.72 1.67
N ASN A 212 17.11 1.83 2.08
CA ASN A 212 16.47 2.77 3.00
C ASN A 212 15.20 3.42 2.41
N VAL A 213 15.22 3.80 1.13
CA VAL A 213 14.05 4.35 0.43
C VAL A 213 12.94 3.30 0.31
N ASN A 214 13.29 2.06 -0.07
CA ASN A 214 12.33 0.98 -0.18
C ASN A 214 11.71 0.61 1.18
N LEU A 215 12.50 0.57 2.25
CA LEU A 215 11.99 0.34 3.61
C LEU A 215 11.02 1.45 4.05
N ARG A 216 11.30 2.71 3.72
CA ARG A 216 10.39 3.83 3.99
C ARG A 216 9.11 3.71 3.18
N ALA A 217 9.20 3.35 1.90
CA ALA A 217 8.04 3.12 1.05
C ALA A 217 7.12 2.02 1.63
N VAL A 218 7.71 0.90 2.08
CA VAL A 218 6.96 -0.19 2.73
C VAL A 218 6.27 0.29 4.01
N LYS A 219 6.95 1.12 4.84
CA LYS A 219 6.34 1.70 6.05
C LYS A 219 5.11 2.55 5.72
N TYR A 220 5.21 3.42 4.70
CA TYR A 220 4.09 4.23 4.24
C TYR A 220 2.92 3.38 3.74
N LEU A 221 3.18 2.35 2.94
CA LEU A 221 2.14 1.46 2.43
C LEU A 221 1.48 0.63 3.55
N ASN A 222 2.24 0.21 4.54
CA ASN A 222 1.69 -0.49 5.72
C ASN A 222 0.81 0.46 6.55
N ALA A 223 1.24 1.70 6.79
CA ALA A 223 0.44 2.71 7.47
C ALA A 223 -0.86 3.00 6.70
N PHE A 224 -0.76 3.17 5.38
CA PHE A 224 -1.92 3.36 4.50
C PHE A 224 -2.90 2.18 4.56
N SER A 225 -2.39 0.95 4.45
CA SER A 225 -3.20 -0.26 4.57
C SER A 225 -3.90 -0.39 5.92
N LYS A 226 -3.23 0.03 7.00
CA LYS A 226 -3.81 0.04 8.35
C LYS A 226 -4.97 1.03 8.44
N LEU A 227 -4.77 2.28 8.00
CA LEU A 227 -5.82 3.31 8.02
C LEU A 227 -7.04 2.88 7.19
N LEU A 228 -6.83 2.26 6.02
CA LEU A 228 -7.95 1.74 5.22
C LEU A 228 -8.72 0.61 5.91
N LYS A 229 -8.06 -0.21 6.74
CA LYS A 229 -8.72 -1.27 7.53
C LYS A 229 -9.48 -0.70 8.72
N ASP A 230 -8.98 0.39 9.30
CA ASP A 230 -9.60 1.05 10.46
C ASP A 230 -10.87 1.81 10.03
N GLU A 231 -11.00 2.22 8.76
CA GLU A 231 -12.17 2.92 8.20
C GLU A 231 -12.81 2.15 7.02
N PRO A 232 -13.37 0.95 7.22
CA PRO A 232 -13.87 0.11 6.12
C PRO A 232 -15.10 0.68 5.40
N SER A 233 -15.81 1.62 6.01
CA SER A 233 -16.98 2.31 5.43
C SER A 233 -16.61 3.40 4.44
N ARG A 234 -15.39 3.90 4.47
CA ARG A 234 -14.91 4.99 3.63
C ARG A 234 -14.51 4.47 2.25
N LYS A 235 -15.35 4.70 1.25
CA LYS A 235 -15.16 4.19 -0.12
C LYS A 235 -14.43 5.14 -1.05
N SER A 236 -14.39 6.44 -0.74
CA SER A 236 -13.78 7.47 -1.58
C SER A 236 -13.29 8.64 -0.74
N LEU A 237 -12.30 9.34 -1.26
CA LEU A 237 -11.90 10.67 -0.82
C LEU A 237 -12.56 11.70 -1.72
N VAL A 238 -13.04 12.76 -1.13
CA VAL A 238 -13.63 13.88 -1.86
C VAL A 238 -12.83 15.16 -1.59
N VAL A 239 -12.99 16.15 -2.45
CA VAL A 239 -12.23 17.41 -2.33
C VAL A 239 -12.44 18.09 -0.97
N SER A 240 -13.62 17.97 -0.36
CA SER A 240 -13.87 18.50 0.98
C SER A 240 -13.03 17.84 2.09
N ASP A 241 -12.44 16.67 1.84
CA ASP A 241 -11.54 16.01 2.80
C ASP A 241 -10.14 16.61 2.79
N THR A 242 -9.79 17.41 1.77
CA THR A 242 -8.46 17.99 1.59
C THR A 242 -8.22 19.25 2.42
N PHE A 243 -9.27 19.91 2.87
CA PHE A 243 -9.17 21.16 3.64
C PHE A 243 -10.33 21.33 4.59
N ASN A 244 -10.09 22.10 5.65
CA ASN A 244 -11.12 22.60 6.55
C ASN A 244 -11.37 24.06 6.22
N LEU A 245 -12.64 24.49 6.23
CA LEU A 245 -13.02 25.86 6.00
C LEU A 245 -13.33 26.55 7.32
N GLN A 246 -12.69 27.70 7.56
CA GLN A 246 -12.99 28.56 8.68
C GLN A 246 -13.58 29.87 8.21
N PHE A 247 -14.44 30.43 9.03
CA PHE A 247 -15.17 31.67 8.81
C PHE A 247 -14.81 32.67 9.90
N ARG A 248 -14.72 33.95 9.55
CA ARG A 248 -14.65 35.06 10.48
C ARG A 248 -15.67 36.10 10.05
N ILE A 249 -16.51 36.51 10.94
CA ILE A 249 -17.60 37.45 10.68
C ILE A 249 -17.47 38.61 11.66
N ILE A 250 -17.50 39.83 11.11
CA ILE A 250 -17.50 41.04 11.91
C ILE A 250 -18.89 41.68 11.78
N GLU A 251 -19.67 41.60 12.86
CA GLU A 251 -20.98 42.19 12.99
C GLU A 251 -20.90 43.44 13.89
N ASN A 252 -21.12 44.62 13.35
CA ASN A 252 -20.91 45.88 14.04
C ASN A 252 -19.52 45.97 14.69
N ASP A 253 -19.45 45.86 16.01
CA ASP A 253 -18.20 45.87 16.78
C ASP A 253 -17.85 44.48 17.36
N ASN A 254 -18.62 43.46 17.01
CA ASN A 254 -18.43 42.08 17.47
C ASN A 254 -17.70 41.27 16.41
N ASP A 255 -16.49 40.77 16.74
CA ASP A 255 -15.68 39.89 15.91
C ASP A 255 -15.79 38.47 16.44
N THR A 256 -16.27 37.54 15.63
CA THR A 256 -16.42 36.13 16.01
C THR A 256 -15.09 35.39 16.17
N GLY A 257 -13.99 35.98 15.71
CA GLY A 257 -12.78 35.21 15.45
C GLY A 257 -12.97 34.13 14.38
N TRP A 258 -11.99 33.24 14.23
CA TRP A 258 -12.07 32.16 13.27
C TRP A 258 -12.83 30.96 13.84
N VAL A 259 -13.93 30.58 13.20
CA VAL A 259 -14.81 29.47 13.59
C VAL A 259 -14.97 28.48 12.44
N GLU A 260 -15.10 27.20 12.77
CA GLU A 260 -15.31 26.13 11.76
C GLU A 260 -16.78 25.98 11.34
N LYS A 261 -17.70 26.43 12.17
CA LYS A 261 -19.14 26.36 11.88
C LYS A 261 -19.73 27.73 12.06
N ILE A 262 -20.54 28.15 11.10
CA ILE A 262 -21.34 29.36 11.18
C ILE A 262 -22.58 29.07 12.05
N ALA A 263 -22.42 28.51 13.23
CA ALA A 263 -23.49 28.27 14.17
C ALA A 263 -23.28 29.19 15.36
N ASN A 264 -24.33 29.95 15.75
CA ASN A 264 -24.33 30.89 16.89
C ASN A 264 -23.40 32.12 16.72
N VAL A 265 -23.27 32.60 15.49
CA VAL A 265 -22.49 33.78 15.15
C VAL A 265 -23.42 34.99 15.11
N GLY A 266 -23.73 35.54 16.26
CA GLY A 266 -24.63 36.70 16.33
C GLY A 266 -26.09 36.34 16.62
N SER A 267 -27.03 37.20 16.21
CA SER A 267 -28.47 36.92 16.31
C SER A 267 -28.90 35.86 15.30
N ASP A 268 -29.98 35.11 15.55
CA ASP A 268 -30.54 34.11 14.63
C ASP A 268 -30.70 34.64 13.20
N GLY A 269 -31.06 35.92 13.07
CA GLY A 269 -31.17 36.57 11.77
C GLY A 269 -29.85 36.77 11.04
N THR A 270 -28.77 37.09 11.75
CA THR A 270 -27.45 37.29 11.16
C THR A 270 -26.87 35.94 10.66
N ASP A 271 -27.04 34.85 11.39
CA ASP A 271 -26.64 33.51 11.01
C ASP A 271 -27.27 33.06 9.68
N ILE A 272 -28.61 33.27 9.55
CA ILE A 272 -29.33 32.95 8.30
C ILE A 272 -28.83 33.83 7.14
N LEU A 273 -28.64 35.13 7.39
CA LEU A 273 -28.14 36.07 6.38
C LEU A 273 -26.80 35.66 5.86
N VAL A 274 -25.84 35.38 6.73
CA VAL A 274 -24.48 34.97 6.36
C VAL A 274 -24.46 33.65 5.56
N LYS A 275 -25.24 32.67 6.03
CA LYS A 275 -25.38 31.36 5.30
C LYS A 275 -25.95 31.57 3.90
N ALA A 276 -27.01 32.40 3.79
CA ALA A 276 -27.62 32.72 2.51
C ALA A 276 -26.57 33.34 1.54
N MET A 277 -25.81 34.31 2.02
CA MET A 277 -24.83 35.03 1.22
C MET A 277 -23.68 34.14 0.77
N VAL A 278 -23.13 33.31 1.67
CA VAL A 278 -22.10 32.36 1.32
C VAL A 278 -22.61 31.37 0.26
N ASN A 279 -23.81 30.86 0.39
CA ASN A 279 -24.44 29.97 -0.58
C ASN A 279 -24.63 30.65 -1.94
N ILE A 280 -25.14 31.88 -1.98
CA ILE A 280 -25.33 32.65 -3.20
C ILE A 280 -23.95 32.88 -3.89
N MET A 281 -22.90 33.18 -3.13
CA MET A 281 -21.56 33.36 -3.68
C MET A 281 -21.01 32.07 -4.27
N LEU A 282 -21.16 30.95 -3.61
CA LEU A 282 -20.76 29.65 -4.14
C LEU A 282 -21.49 29.34 -5.45
N ILE A 283 -22.81 29.57 -5.50
CA ILE A 283 -23.63 29.40 -6.71
C ILE A 283 -23.10 30.32 -7.82
N ASN A 284 -22.79 31.58 -7.51
CA ASN A 284 -22.25 32.54 -8.50
C ASN A 284 -20.92 32.08 -9.09
N VAL A 285 -20.00 31.56 -8.27
CA VAL A 285 -18.72 31.03 -8.76
C VAL A 285 -18.92 29.87 -9.74
N PHE A 286 -19.85 28.96 -9.44
CA PHE A 286 -20.19 27.86 -10.35
C PHE A 286 -20.84 28.41 -11.64
N LYS A 287 -21.75 29.35 -11.51
CA LYS A 287 -22.41 30.00 -12.63
C LYS A 287 -21.39 30.66 -13.57
N GLU A 288 -20.46 31.46 -13.07
CA GLU A 288 -19.45 32.13 -13.88
C GLU A 288 -18.56 31.16 -14.66
N LYS A 289 -18.19 30.04 -14.04
CA LYS A 289 -17.44 28.98 -14.73
C LYS A 289 -18.22 28.35 -15.88
N VAL A 290 -19.52 28.15 -15.69
CA VAL A 290 -20.41 27.56 -16.70
C VAL A 290 -20.76 28.56 -17.78
N SER A 291 -21.01 29.83 -17.42
CA SER A 291 -21.32 30.91 -18.37
C SER A 291 -20.23 31.12 -19.41
N ARG A 292 -18.97 30.91 -19.04
CA ARG A 292 -17.85 30.95 -20.02
C ARG A 292 -17.98 29.93 -21.14
N LYS A 293 -18.71 28.81 -20.90
CA LYS A 293 -18.91 27.75 -21.90
C LYS A 293 -20.25 27.85 -22.63
N PHE A 294 -21.30 28.29 -21.95
CA PHE A 294 -22.69 28.19 -22.40
C PHE A 294 -23.40 29.54 -22.56
N GLY A 295 -22.71 30.64 -22.33
CA GLY A 295 -23.31 31.96 -22.34
C GLY A 295 -23.98 32.33 -21.02
N ASP A 296 -24.50 33.55 -20.91
CA ASP A 296 -25.11 34.03 -19.67
C ASP A 296 -26.49 33.39 -19.43
N PHE A 297 -26.71 32.84 -18.27
CA PHE A 297 -27.96 32.20 -17.89
C PHE A 297 -28.35 32.58 -16.43
N LYS A 298 -29.64 32.48 -16.17
CA LYS A 298 -30.20 32.76 -14.85
C LYS A 298 -30.26 31.45 -14.02
N VAL A 299 -29.81 31.52 -12.78
CA VAL A 299 -29.90 30.42 -11.82
C VAL A 299 -31.02 30.70 -10.84
N HIS A 300 -31.85 29.71 -10.56
CA HIS A 300 -32.87 29.79 -9.52
C HIS A 300 -32.35 29.21 -8.22
N CYS A 301 -32.42 29.96 -7.14
CA CYS A 301 -32.06 29.53 -5.78
C CYS A 301 -33.29 29.57 -4.92
N MET A 302 -33.61 28.44 -4.29
CA MET A 302 -34.74 28.34 -3.36
C MET A 302 -34.25 28.60 -1.94
N MET A 303 -34.95 29.49 -1.22
CA MET A 303 -34.67 29.76 0.18
C MET A 303 -35.97 29.63 0.97
N ASP A 304 -35.91 28.85 2.05
CA ASP A 304 -37.00 28.68 2.95
C ASP A 304 -36.89 29.61 4.18
N GLU A 305 -38.00 29.93 4.78
CA GLU A 305 -38.11 30.72 6.01
C GLU A 305 -37.46 32.12 5.98
N ILE A 306 -37.34 32.73 4.81
CA ILE A 306 -36.73 34.07 4.67
C ILE A 306 -37.45 35.14 5.53
N GLY A 307 -38.71 34.91 5.89
CA GLY A 307 -39.49 35.77 6.77
C GLY A 307 -38.99 35.89 8.22
N LYS A 308 -38.02 35.05 8.61
CA LYS A 308 -37.33 35.21 9.91
C LYS A 308 -36.28 36.33 9.89
N LEU A 309 -35.92 36.83 8.71
CA LEU A 309 -34.98 37.90 8.55
C LEU A 309 -35.67 39.28 8.69
N HIS A 310 -34.89 40.24 9.18
CA HIS A 310 -35.31 41.62 9.14
C HIS A 310 -35.55 42.09 7.69
N PRO A 311 -36.59 42.89 7.37
CA PRO A 311 -36.92 43.34 5.99
C PRO A 311 -35.72 43.92 5.24
N ASN A 312 -34.89 44.73 5.92
CA ASN A 312 -33.66 45.28 5.29
C ASN A 312 -32.66 44.20 4.88
N ASN A 313 -32.54 43.09 5.63
CA ASN A 313 -31.68 41.97 5.30
C ASN A 313 -32.24 41.21 4.09
N VAL A 314 -33.55 41.03 4.00
CA VAL A 314 -34.20 40.40 2.83
C VAL A 314 -33.93 41.23 1.58
N LYS A 315 -34.11 42.54 1.64
CA LYS A 315 -33.81 43.45 0.53
C LYS A 315 -32.34 43.36 0.11
N GLY A 316 -31.41 43.34 1.06
CA GLY A 316 -29.97 43.17 0.80
C GLY A 316 -29.66 41.86 0.10
N ILE A 317 -30.27 40.72 0.51
CA ILE A 317 -30.08 39.41 -0.15
C ILE A 317 -30.67 39.46 -1.57
N LEU A 318 -31.83 40.02 -1.78
CA LEU A 318 -32.46 40.14 -3.10
C LEU A 318 -31.57 40.95 -4.06
N GLU A 319 -31.14 42.13 -3.64
CA GLU A 319 -30.20 42.97 -4.42
C GLU A 319 -28.90 42.23 -4.72
N PHE A 320 -28.36 41.53 -3.73
CA PHE A 320 -27.13 40.75 -3.88
C PHE A 320 -27.26 39.62 -4.90
N ALA A 321 -28.36 38.88 -4.88
CA ALA A 321 -28.64 37.79 -5.82
C ALA A 321 -28.96 38.32 -7.22
N ASN A 322 -29.78 39.37 -7.35
CA ASN A 322 -30.21 39.95 -8.60
C ASN A 322 -29.03 40.54 -9.39
N CYS A 323 -28.12 41.22 -8.72
CA CYS A 323 -26.88 41.72 -9.37
C CYS A 323 -26.00 40.61 -10.00
N ARG A 324 -26.25 39.33 -9.63
CA ARG A 324 -25.54 38.14 -10.12
C ARG A 324 -26.37 37.28 -11.06
N ASN A 325 -27.55 37.79 -11.51
CA ASN A 325 -28.50 36.99 -12.28
C ASN A 325 -28.92 35.68 -11.56
N ILE A 326 -29.01 35.70 -10.24
CA ILE A 326 -29.53 34.62 -9.42
C ILE A 326 -30.94 35.03 -8.97
N LEU A 327 -31.95 34.28 -9.40
CA LEU A 327 -33.35 34.53 -9.01
C LEU A 327 -33.68 33.74 -7.75
N LEU A 328 -34.11 34.44 -6.73
CA LEU A 328 -34.51 33.81 -5.48
C LEU A 328 -36.01 33.44 -5.51
N ILE A 329 -36.29 32.21 -5.12
CA ILE A 329 -37.61 31.68 -4.87
C ILE A 329 -37.71 31.46 -3.37
N ASN A 330 -38.43 32.35 -2.70
CA ASN A 330 -38.50 32.39 -1.23
C ASN A 330 -39.82 31.90 -0.72
N SER A 331 -39.79 31.12 0.37
CA SER A 331 -40.99 30.85 1.18
C SER A 331 -40.93 31.68 2.47
N SER A 332 -42.09 32.12 2.93
CA SER A 332 -42.21 32.84 4.20
C SER A 332 -43.52 32.47 4.88
N PRO A 333 -43.50 32.21 6.19
CA PRO A 333 -44.72 31.99 6.95
C PRO A 333 -45.52 33.30 7.18
N THR A 334 -44.94 34.44 6.85
CA THR A 334 -45.54 35.76 7.02
C THR A 334 -45.59 36.48 5.67
N THR A 335 -46.65 37.26 5.43
CA THR A 335 -46.78 38.13 4.25
C THR A 335 -45.83 39.29 4.39
N TYR A 336 -44.65 39.19 3.74
CA TYR A 336 -43.75 40.33 3.56
C TYR A 336 -43.97 41.01 2.23
N ASN A 337 -43.58 42.29 2.17
CA ASN A 337 -43.70 43.21 1.09
C ASN A 337 -43.39 42.58 -0.27
N VAL A 338 -44.44 42.22 -1.02
CA VAL A 338 -44.35 41.73 -2.39
C VAL A 338 -43.65 42.77 -3.27
N GLU A 339 -43.64 44.03 -2.88
CA GLU A 339 -43.01 45.15 -3.57
C GLU A 339 -41.48 45.03 -3.66
N ASP A 340 -40.82 44.35 -2.72
CA ASP A 340 -39.37 44.14 -2.71
C ASP A 340 -38.91 43.04 -3.69
N TYR A 341 -39.84 42.29 -4.29
CA TYR A 341 -39.58 41.19 -5.22
C TYR A 341 -39.72 41.57 -6.71
N LYS A 342 -39.56 42.85 -7.05
CA LYS A 342 -39.59 43.30 -8.44
C LYS A 342 -38.26 43.24 -9.15
#